data_399145b5d4ab9c0eeabc0f2a1aa87afa
#
_entry.id   399145b5d4ab9c0eeabc0f2a1aa87afa
#
_cell.length_a   1.000
_cell.length_b   1.000
_cell.length_c   1.000
_cell.angle_alpha   90.00
_cell.angle_beta   90.00
_cell.angle_gamma   90.00
#
_symmetry.space_group_name_H-M   'P 1'
#
loop_
_entity.id
_entity.type
_entity.pdbx_description
1 polymer ?
#
loop_
_entity_poly.entity_id
_entity_poly.type
_entity_poly.pdbx_seq_one_letter_code
_entity_poly.pdbx_strand_id
1 'polypeptide(L)'
;MSAHISASLFGAALALTATAAGSQDMARPKPIVIANDNGGRLQTYYERYEAYVAAGATFRIDGRCRSACTLVLLWADRVCVTERAALGFHQLRDKSGQRAQSESDHLMSLYPAPVREYISAHGGLPPPWGTMWVSGRALRGLVKPCE
;
A
#
# COMPACT_ATOMS: atom_id res chain seq x y z
N MET A 1 38.36 -61.41 -54.90
CA MET A 1 38.94 -60.08 -54.61
C MET A 1 37.85 -59.27 -53.99
N SER A 2 37.80 -59.21 -52.63
CA SER A 2 36.76 -58.52 -51.88
C SER A 2 37.35 -57.26 -51.26
N ALA A 3 36.77 -56.08 -51.57
CA ALA A 3 37.16 -54.79 -51.00
C ALA A 3 36.24 -54.47 -49.85
N HIS A 4 36.78 -54.37 -48.64
CA HIS A 4 36.08 -53.91 -47.46
C HIS A 4 36.20 -52.41 -47.39
N ILE A 5 35.04 -51.68 -47.42
CA ILE A 5 34.97 -50.24 -47.18
C ILE A 5 34.54 -50.05 -45.72
N SER A 6 35.46 -49.57 -44.91
CA SER A 6 35.16 -49.16 -43.52
C SER A 6 34.61 -47.77 -43.50
N ALA A 7 33.37 -47.58 -43.05
CA ALA A 7 32.74 -46.30 -42.84
C ALA A 7 33.00 -45.83 -41.37
N SER A 8 33.76 -44.73 -41.19
CA SER A 8 33.99 -44.12 -39.91
C SER A 8 32.87 -43.12 -39.64
N LEU A 9 32.08 -43.39 -38.61
CA LEU A 9 31.04 -42.49 -38.09
C LEU A 9 31.68 -41.49 -37.11
N PHE A 10 31.81 -40.24 -37.55
CA PHE A 10 32.16 -39.12 -36.67
C PHE A 10 30.89 -38.68 -35.92
N GLY A 11 30.78 -39.02 -34.64
CA GLY A 11 29.74 -38.50 -33.76
C GLY A 11 30.08 -37.07 -33.29
N ALA A 12 29.37 -36.07 -33.76
CA ALA A 12 29.46 -34.71 -33.23
C ALA A 12 28.62 -34.59 -31.96
N ALA A 13 29.28 -34.44 -30.80
CA ALA A 13 28.61 -34.16 -29.53
C ALA A 13 28.26 -32.64 -29.48
N LEU A 14 26.96 -32.32 -29.59
CA LEU A 14 26.48 -31.00 -29.27
C LEU A 14 26.50 -30.78 -27.75
N ALA A 15 27.41 -29.96 -27.27
CA ALA A 15 27.39 -29.46 -25.89
C ALA A 15 26.32 -28.39 -25.76
N LEU A 16 25.19 -28.70 -25.09
CA LEU A 16 24.22 -27.70 -24.66
C LEU A 16 24.82 -26.92 -23.49
N THR A 17 25.26 -25.68 -23.74
CA THR A 17 25.59 -24.72 -22.68
C THR A 17 24.28 -24.16 -22.13
N ALA A 18 23.86 -24.63 -20.96
CA ALA A 18 22.77 -24.00 -20.19
C ALA A 18 23.24 -22.65 -19.69
N THR A 19 22.80 -21.56 -20.33
CA THR A 19 22.91 -20.20 -19.79
C THR A 19 22.01 -20.12 -18.58
N ALA A 20 22.61 -20.07 -17.37
CA ALA A 20 21.90 -19.73 -16.16
C ALA A 20 21.38 -18.28 -16.31
N ALA A 21 20.07 -18.14 -16.51
CA ALA A 21 19.40 -16.85 -16.42
C ALA A 21 19.56 -16.38 -14.98
N GLY A 22 20.48 -15.43 -14.76
CA GLY A 22 20.65 -14.74 -13.50
C GLY A 22 19.32 -14.07 -13.14
N SER A 23 18.67 -14.54 -12.08
CA SER A 23 17.55 -13.84 -11.47
C SER A 23 18.07 -12.47 -11.05
N GLN A 24 17.75 -11.43 -11.83
CA GLN A 24 17.95 -10.06 -11.40
C GLN A 24 17.02 -9.87 -10.21
N ASP A 25 17.60 -9.86 -9.03
CA ASP A 25 16.93 -9.41 -7.80
C ASP A 25 16.59 -7.93 -8.01
N MET A 26 15.41 -7.70 -8.59
CA MET A 26 14.86 -6.36 -8.78
C MET A 26 14.61 -5.83 -7.38
N ALA A 27 15.56 -5.07 -6.86
CA ALA A 27 15.47 -4.42 -5.55
C ALA A 27 14.09 -3.77 -5.42
N ARG A 28 13.28 -4.24 -4.47
CA ARG A 28 11.94 -3.69 -4.25
C ARG A 28 12.04 -2.18 -4.06
N PRO A 29 11.20 -1.40 -4.76
CA PRO A 29 11.23 0.05 -4.60
C PRO A 29 11.05 0.41 -3.12
N LYS A 30 11.86 1.37 -2.64
CA LYS A 30 11.77 1.83 -1.25
C LYS A 30 10.36 2.37 -0.99
N PRO A 31 9.76 2.08 0.18
CA PRO A 31 8.43 2.57 0.49
C PRO A 31 8.42 4.10 0.62
N ILE A 32 7.32 4.70 0.22
CA ILE A 32 7.05 6.12 0.49
C ILE A 32 6.77 6.26 1.98
N VAL A 33 7.57 7.08 2.66
CA VAL A 33 7.43 7.29 4.11
C VAL A 33 6.51 8.47 4.38
N ILE A 34 5.45 8.22 5.16
CA ILE A 34 4.53 9.24 5.68
C ILE A 34 4.90 9.47 7.14
N ALA A 35 5.57 10.59 7.43
CA ALA A 35 6.08 10.90 8.78
C ALA A 35 5.14 11.81 9.58
N ASN A 36 4.70 12.92 9.01
CA ASN A 36 3.76 13.86 9.63
C ASN A 36 2.95 14.57 8.55
N ASP A 37 1.74 14.11 8.33
CA ASP A 37 0.85 14.63 7.29
C ASP A 37 -0.53 14.93 7.90
N ASN A 38 -0.92 16.19 7.89
CA ASN A 38 -2.20 16.66 8.43
C ASN A 38 -3.36 16.56 7.44
N GLY A 39 -3.10 16.04 6.23
CA GLY A 39 -4.09 15.94 5.17
C GLY A 39 -4.29 17.25 4.42
N GLY A 40 -5.36 17.30 3.65
CA GLY A 40 -5.68 18.42 2.77
C GLY A 40 -6.92 18.13 1.94
N ARG A 41 -6.90 18.54 0.68
CA ARG A 41 -8.02 18.28 -0.25
C ARG A 41 -8.08 16.79 -0.58
N LEU A 42 -9.25 16.20 -0.39
CA LEU A 42 -9.49 14.76 -0.58
C LEU A 42 -9.06 14.29 -1.98
N GLN A 43 -9.56 14.99 -3.01
CA GLN A 43 -9.27 14.65 -4.41
C GLN A 43 -7.76 14.63 -4.71
N THR A 44 -7.02 15.64 -4.23
CA THR A 44 -5.56 15.71 -4.43
C THR A 44 -4.82 14.53 -3.80
N TYR A 45 -5.28 14.07 -2.63
CA TYR A 45 -4.69 12.90 -1.97
C TYR A 45 -5.03 11.61 -2.68
N TYR A 46 -6.27 11.44 -3.10
CA TYR A 46 -6.71 10.27 -3.85
C TYR A 46 -5.89 10.10 -5.13
N GLU A 47 -5.85 11.13 -5.99
CA GLU A 47 -5.12 11.12 -7.26
C GLU A 47 -3.62 10.84 -7.06
N ARG A 48 -3.02 11.43 -6.03
CA ARG A 48 -1.61 11.21 -5.68
C ARG A 48 -1.34 9.76 -5.28
N TYR A 49 -2.15 9.19 -4.41
CA TYR A 49 -1.97 7.80 -3.97
C TYR A 49 -2.26 6.82 -5.09
N GLU A 50 -3.29 7.07 -5.89
CA GLU A 50 -3.59 6.26 -7.06
C GLU A 50 -2.39 6.22 -8.04
N ALA A 51 -1.79 7.36 -8.34
CA ALA A 51 -0.61 7.44 -9.20
C ALA A 51 0.60 6.68 -8.61
N TYR A 52 0.84 6.79 -7.31
CA TYR A 52 1.91 6.04 -6.64
C TYR A 52 1.67 4.53 -6.68
N VAL A 53 0.45 4.10 -6.44
CA VAL A 53 0.06 2.69 -6.49
C VAL A 53 0.18 2.13 -7.91
N ALA A 54 -0.24 2.88 -8.91
CA ALA A 54 -0.05 2.52 -10.32
C ALA A 54 1.42 2.36 -10.69
N ALA A 55 2.32 3.15 -10.07
CA ALA A 55 3.76 3.01 -10.20
C ALA A 55 4.39 1.90 -9.32
N GLY A 56 3.56 1.08 -8.64
CA GLY A 56 4.04 -0.04 -7.82
C GLY A 56 4.52 0.34 -6.42
N ALA A 57 4.29 1.57 -5.97
CA ALA A 57 4.72 2.02 -4.66
C ALA A 57 4.03 1.27 -3.50
N THR A 58 4.74 1.19 -2.39
CA THR A 58 4.23 0.83 -1.07
C THR A 58 4.40 2.00 -0.11
N PHE A 59 3.68 1.98 1.02
CA PHE A 59 3.67 3.09 1.97
C PHE A 59 4.06 2.60 3.37
N ARG A 60 4.87 3.40 4.04
CA ARG A 60 5.26 3.21 5.45
C ARG A 60 4.79 4.43 6.24
N ILE A 61 3.79 4.24 7.10
CA ILE A 61 3.36 5.30 8.01
C ILE A 61 4.26 5.25 9.26
N ASP A 62 5.04 6.31 9.46
CA ASP A 62 6.05 6.40 10.51
C ASP A 62 5.90 7.69 11.34
N GLY A 63 4.68 8.08 11.60
CA GLY A 63 4.30 9.26 12.34
C GLY A 63 2.81 9.53 12.19
N ARG A 64 2.41 10.79 12.26
CA ARG A 64 1.01 11.20 12.20
C ARG A 64 0.52 11.28 10.76
N CYS A 65 -0.62 10.63 10.49
CA CYS A 65 -1.34 10.72 9.22
C CYS A 65 -2.80 11.03 9.51
N ARG A 66 -3.24 12.25 9.21
CA ARG A 66 -4.58 12.77 9.58
C ARG A 66 -5.40 13.14 8.36
N SER A 67 -6.71 13.05 8.46
CA SER A 67 -7.66 13.55 7.46
C SER A 67 -7.42 12.88 6.08
N ALA A 68 -7.32 13.65 4.99
CA ALA A 68 -7.09 13.11 3.65
C ALA A 68 -5.84 12.21 3.53
N CYS A 69 -4.86 12.35 4.43
CA CYS A 69 -3.74 11.43 4.49
C CYS A 69 -4.20 9.98 4.70
N THR A 70 -5.26 9.73 5.49
CA THR A 70 -5.76 8.37 5.79
C THR A 70 -6.34 7.66 4.57
N LEU A 71 -6.56 8.36 3.44
CA LEU A 71 -6.96 7.74 2.19
C LEU A 71 -5.97 6.68 1.68
N VAL A 72 -4.71 6.74 2.11
CA VAL A 72 -3.73 5.69 1.79
C VAL A 72 -4.22 4.30 2.18
N LEU A 73 -5.10 4.18 3.17
CA LEU A 73 -5.70 2.93 3.62
C LEU A 73 -6.65 2.28 2.61
N LEU A 74 -7.06 2.99 1.56
CA LEU A 74 -7.85 2.39 0.46
C LEU A 74 -7.02 1.33 -0.30
N TRP A 75 -5.69 1.37 -0.15
CA TRP A 75 -4.74 0.38 -0.66
C TRP A 75 -4.02 -0.33 0.50
N ALA A 76 -4.78 -0.85 1.44
CA ALA A 76 -4.28 -1.40 2.72
C ALA A 76 -3.23 -2.51 2.56
N ASP A 77 -3.29 -3.30 1.48
CA ASP A 77 -2.30 -4.33 1.13
C ASP A 77 -0.89 -3.77 0.86
N ARG A 78 -0.82 -2.48 0.53
CA ARG A 78 0.42 -1.75 0.24
C ARG A 78 0.90 -0.84 1.38
N VAL A 79 0.20 -0.85 2.52
CA VAL A 79 0.48 0.04 3.65
C VAL A 79 0.97 -0.77 4.84
N CYS A 80 2.01 -0.27 5.51
CA CYS A 80 2.38 -0.75 6.84
C CYS A 80 2.53 0.43 7.83
N VAL A 81 2.43 0.12 9.12
CA VAL A 81 2.55 1.11 10.20
C VAL A 81 3.70 0.76 11.15
N THR A 82 4.46 1.77 11.57
CA THR A 82 5.48 1.62 12.62
C THR A 82 4.87 1.83 14.01
N GLU A 83 5.67 1.65 15.05
CA GLU A 83 5.26 1.93 16.43
C GLU A 83 4.95 3.42 16.68
N ARG A 84 5.55 4.31 15.87
CA ARG A 84 5.33 5.76 15.95
C ARG A 84 4.08 6.24 15.19
N ALA A 85 3.46 5.36 14.41
CA ALA A 85 2.32 5.71 13.58
C ALA A 85 1.11 6.06 14.42
N ALA A 86 0.39 7.10 13.97
CA ALA A 86 -0.92 7.48 14.49
C ALA A 86 -1.82 7.94 13.34
N LEU A 87 -3.00 7.36 13.21
CA LEU A 87 -4.01 7.73 12.22
C LEU A 87 -5.06 8.60 12.86
N GLY A 88 -5.38 9.72 12.20
CA GLY A 88 -6.37 10.70 12.66
C GLY A 88 -7.58 10.77 11.74
N PHE A 89 -8.73 10.33 12.22
CA PHE A 89 -9.99 10.31 11.46
C PHE A 89 -10.94 11.39 11.92
N HIS A 90 -11.69 11.98 11.02
CA HIS A 90 -12.80 12.90 11.27
C HIS A 90 -13.72 12.97 10.04
N GLN A 91 -14.92 13.55 10.23
CA GLN A 91 -15.85 13.81 9.13
C GLN A 91 -15.32 14.85 8.15
N LEU A 92 -15.76 14.77 6.92
CA LEU A 92 -15.41 15.73 5.88
C LEU A 92 -16.11 17.08 6.11
N ARG A 93 -15.55 18.13 5.50
CA ARG A 93 -16.17 19.46 5.40
C ARG A 93 -16.61 19.69 3.96
N ASP A 94 -17.73 20.34 3.81
CA ASP A 94 -18.15 20.90 2.53
C ASP A 94 -17.40 22.21 2.20
N LYS A 95 -17.74 22.83 1.07
CA LYS A 95 -17.12 24.11 0.65
C LYS A 95 -17.42 25.28 1.57
N SER A 96 -18.50 25.19 2.36
CA SER A 96 -18.87 26.20 3.37
C SER A 96 -18.18 25.98 4.72
N GLY A 97 -17.40 24.89 4.86
CA GLY A 97 -16.75 24.50 6.11
C GLY A 97 -17.65 23.71 7.06
N GLN A 98 -18.89 23.43 6.65
CA GLN A 98 -19.84 22.65 7.43
C GLN A 98 -19.57 21.15 7.30
N ARG A 99 -20.24 20.35 8.15
CA ARG A 99 -20.17 18.89 8.12
C ARG A 99 -20.77 18.34 6.83
N ALA A 100 -19.98 17.58 6.08
CA ALA A 100 -20.41 16.86 4.89
C ALA A 100 -20.73 15.40 5.27
N GLN A 101 -21.94 15.14 5.80
CA GLN A 101 -22.30 13.83 6.36
C GLN A 101 -22.30 12.72 5.28
N SER A 102 -22.99 12.96 4.16
CA SER A 102 -23.12 11.96 3.08
C SER A 102 -21.76 11.54 2.51
N GLU A 103 -20.87 12.52 2.29
CA GLU A 103 -19.53 12.28 1.78
C GLU A 103 -18.65 11.57 2.82
N SER A 104 -18.87 11.86 4.11
CA SER A 104 -18.19 11.19 5.22
C SER A 104 -18.61 9.72 5.32
N ASP A 105 -19.90 9.42 5.18
CA ASP A 105 -20.44 8.07 5.21
C ASP A 105 -19.96 7.27 4.00
N HIS A 106 -19.92 7.90 2.82
CA HIS A 106 -19.36 7.29 1.62
C HIS A 106 -17.87 6.96 1.81
N LEU A 107 -17.06 7.93 2.25
CA LEU A 107 -15.64 7.69 2.53
C LEU A 107 -15.46 6.57 3.55
N MET A 108 -16.25 6.57 4.62
CA MET A 108 -16.22 5.55 5.65
C MET A 108 -16.46 4.15 5.05
N SER A 109 -17.36 4.03 4.07
CA SER A 109 -17.67 2.76 3.41
C SER A 109 -16.50 2.19 2.60
N LEU A 110 -15.56 3.03 2.17
CA LEU A 110 -14.39 2.64 1.37
C LEU A 110 -13.22 2.13 2.20
N TYR A 111 -13.14 2.47 3.50
CA TYR A 111 -12.06 1.99 4.35
C TYR A 111 -12.11 0.45 4.55
N PRO A 112 -10.96 -0.19 4.83
CA PRO A 112 -10.92 -1.61 5.18
C PRO A 112 -11.85 -1.95 6.34
N ALA A 113 -12.45 -3.14 6.33
CA ALA A 113 -13.43 -3.55 7.35
C ALA A 113 -12.94 -3.37 8.79
N PRO A 114 -11.70 -3.77 9.17
CA PRO A 114 -11.22 -3.57 10.54
C PRO A 114 -11.22 -2.09 10.97
N VAL A 115 -10.89 -1.17 10.04
CA VAL A 115 -10.88 0.28 10.32
C VAL A 115 -12.29 0.79 10.52
N ARG A 116 -13.23 0.40 9.65
CA ARG A 116 -14.66 0.79 9.77
C ARG A 116 -15.27 0.32 11.08
N GLU A 117 -15.05 -0.94 11.41
CA GLU A 117 -15.56 -1.56 12.63
C GLU A 117 -15.02 -0.87 13.88
N TYR A 118 -13.72 -0.59 13.90
CA TYR A 118 -13.09 0.14 14.99
C TYR A 118 -13.71 1.53 15.17
N ILE A 119 -13.82 2.32 14.11
CA ILE A 119 -14.40 3.67 14.15
C ILE A 119 -15.85 3.60 14.63
N SER A 120 -16.65 2.67 14.09
CA SER A 120 -18.05 2.50 14.50
C SER A 120 -18.20 2.12 15.97
N ALA A 121 -17.36 1.20 16.46
CA ALA A 121 -17.37 0.77 17.86
C ALA A 121 -16.96 1.87 18.86
N HIS A 122 -16.26 2.92 18.36
CA HIS A 122 -15.81 4.05 19.18
C HIS A 122 -16.63 5.34 18.94
N GLY A 123 -17.87 5.22 18.50
CA GLY A 123 -18.81 6.34 18.37
C GLY A 123 -18.86 7.00 17.01
N GLY A 124 -18.23 6.40 15.99
CA GLY A 124 -18.20 6.92 14.63
C GLY A 124 -17.15 8.01 14.40
N LEU A 125 -17.18 8.62 13.20
CA LEU A 125 -16.28 9.72 12.88
C LEU A 125 -16.65 10.96 13.69
N PRO A 126 -15.71 11.56 14.44
CA PRO A 126 -15.97 12.84 15.13
C PRO A 126 -16.21 13.97 14.11
N PRO A 127 -16.82 15.08 14.55
CA PRO A 127 -17.05 16.24 13.67
C PRO A 127 -15.73 16.76 13.05
N PRO A 128 -15.80 17.56 11.98
CA PRO A 128 -14.61 18.04 11.26
C PRO A 128 -13.58 18.80 12.10
N TRP A 129 -14.00 19.37 13.23
CA TRP A 129 -13.13 20.09 14.18
C TRP A 129 -12.54 19.19 15.27
N GLY A 130 -13.01 17.92 15.37
CA GLY A 130 -12.44 16.89 16.22
C GLY A 130 -11.49 15.99 15.45
N THR A 131 -10.86 15.05 16.14
CA THR A 131 -10.06 13.98 15.55
C THR A 131 -10.06 12.78 16.46
N MET A 132 -10.44 11.62 15.92
CA MET A 132 -10.22 10.33 16.55
C MET A 132 -8.82 9.86 16.19
N TRP A 133 -7.94 9.74 17.17
CA TRP A 133 -6.60 9.22 16.97
C TRP A 133 -6.54 7.74 17.31
N VAL A 134 -5.94 6.95 16.42
CA VAL A 134 -5.68 5.53 16.60
C VAL A 134 -4.18 5.29 16.49
N SER A 135 -3.58 4.71 17.51
CA SER A 135 -2.13 4.46 17.57
C SER A 135 -1.80 3.20 18.37
N GLY A 136 -0.51 2.88 18.49
CA GLY A 136 -0.02 1.79 19.31
C GLY A 136 -0.63 0.43 18.95
N ARG A 137 -1.03 -0.32 19.98
CA ARG A 137 -1.57 -1.68 19.80
C ARG A 137 -2.87 -1.71 18.99
N ALA A 138 -3.77 -0.75 19.21
CA ALA A 138 -5.02 -0.66 18.47
C ALA A 138 -4.76 -0.52 16.97
N LEU A 139 -3.87 0.38 16.56
CA LEU A 139 -3.53 0.59 15.17
C LEU A 139 -2.92 -0.66 14.51
N ARG A 140 -2.02 -1.35 15.21
CA ARG A 140 -1.41 -2.60 14.71
C ARG A 140 -2.39 -3.76 14.56
N GLY A 141 -3.55 -3.69 15.21
CA GLY A 141 -4.67 -4.61 14.99
C GLY A 141 -5.50 -4.29 13.75
N LEU A 142 -5.38 -3.07 13.20
CA LEU A 142 -6.17 -2.59 12.06
C LEU A 142 -5.37 -2.54 10.76
N VAL A 143 -4.08 -2.25 10.84
CA VAL A 143 -3.17 -2.08 9.72
C VAL A 143 -1.91 -2.90 9.98
N LYS A 144 -1.41 -3.55 8.93
CA LYS A 144 -0.21 -4.40 8.98
C LYS A 144 0.98 -3.64 9.61
N PRO A 145 1.66 -4.20 10.62
CA PRO A 145 2.94 -3.67 11.10
C PRO A 145 4.01 -3.73 10.01
N CYS A 146 4.92 -2.74 9.99
CA CYS A 146 6.12 -2.81 9.17
C CYS A 146 7.13 -3.79 9.78
N GLU A 147 7.75 -4.55 8.92
CA GLU A 147 8.89 -5.42 9.26
C GLU A 147 10.15 -4.58 9.45
#